data_57d8472bfae2cb660cb7d7d3164fc22f
#
_entry.id   57d8472bfae2cb660cb7d7d3164fc22f
#
_cell.length_a   1.000
_cell.length_b   1.000
_cell.length_c   1.000
_cell.angle_alpha   90.00
_cell.angle_beta   90.00
_cell.angle_gamma   90.00
#
_symmetry.space_group_name_H-M   'P 1'
#
loop_
_entity.id
_entity.type
_entity.pdbx_description
1 polymer ?
#
loop_
_entity_poly.entity_id
_entity_poly.type
_entity_poly.pdbx_seq_one_letter_code
_entity_poly.pdbx_strand_id
1 'polypeptide(L)'
;MAENNVDNTKIEEDVSAENNDTTVKANDGNNNSQKASKKKKKESYFSLGALRRQVEAYGFKYSIKDFFKQLLFVYAILGFAAYMYKLKIPCYIVLALAGALLAPAMVKAQFRFLYEQQKFADVGDYLEQMIYSFMKRPKIREALLDTSQLLESRKIKEKVDKAIEFIDSSDSENLYEDAFAIIEKEYGCDKMKNLHEFLVKVESEGGEYDSSIHVLLQDVQAWVERTYVYQNKRNGVKGKIILAIGMALFMCGILTHFIPDEFSITGRVTYQVVSLVFLILMAIIYTVSQTKLTGSWLDNGGIRSDKEIIKDYRYYTYFDYKRELMGNLVFVVIFLIIAAVCFFLIPKAKNMSYCFLIISFAYATMPKRKYKLAKKRLESDIQKVFPSWLRDVAISLQTSTVQVAIINSFDKAPTVLKPAIQQLINEFQEDPDDIGPWNNFLKDYDVPQLKSATKMFYSINHLGKEDAEKQINSLIERNNILVQKGDELRAEDALSMVGYVVAIPMLISMIKLLVDMFLMIQEFLGIMNTINISL
;
A
#
# COMPACT_ATOMS: atom_id res chain seq x y z
N MET A 1 35.13 29.83 3.88
CA MET A 1 35.60 28.81 4.79
C MET A 1 35.32 29.29 6.20
N ALA A 2 34.22 28.86 6.76
CA ALA A 2 33.96 28.95 8.19
C ALA A 2 32.94 27.84 8.45
N GLU A 3 33.29 26.92 9.29
CA GLU A 3 32.55 25.75 9.72
C GLU A 3 31.31 26.16 10.47
N ASN A 4 30.13 25.85 9.96
CA ASN A 4 28.92 25.79 10.75
C ASN A 4 28.71 24.34 11.23
N ASN A 5 29.35 24.04 12.35
CA ASN A 5 29.01 22.87 13.19
C ASN A 5 27.72 23.20 13.92
N VAL A 6 26.58 22.91 13.33
CA VAL A 6 25.31 22.92 14.03
C VAL A 6 25.09 21.56 14.66
N ASP A 7 24.99 21.60 15.94
CA ASP A 7 24.93 20.57 16.95
C ASP A 7 23.86 19.52 16.66
N ASN A 8 24.26 18.39 16.09
CA ASN A 8 23.40 17.25 15.72
C ASN A 8 22.99 16.36 16.90
N THR A 9 23.35 16.75 18.14
CA THR A 9 23.02 15.98 19.35
C THR A 9 21.56 16.15 19.80
N LYS A 10 20.90 17.22 19.44
CA LYS A 10 19.50 17.45 19.84
C LYS A 10 18.46 16.58 19.11
N ILE A 11 18.74 16.14 17.88
CA ILE A 11 17.79 15.30 17.11
C ILE A 11 17.88 13.82 17.54
N GLU A 12 19.02 13.40 18.10
CA GLU A 12 19.16 12.03 18.65
C GLU A 12 18.57 11.92 20.07
N GLU A 13 18.51 13.01 20.85
CA GLU A 13 17.91 13.01 22.17
C GLU A 13 16.38 13.01 22.13
N ASP A 14 15.75 13.72 21.21
CA ASP A 14 14.27 13.74 21.11
C ASP A 14 13.67 12.41 20.60
N VAL A 15 14.39 11.62 19.82
CA VAL A 15 13.92 10.30 19.36
C VAL A 15 14.23 9.19 20.38
N SER A 16 15.17 9.43 21.31
CA SER A 16 15.49 8.48 22.39
C SER A 16 14.73 8.77 23.70
N ALA A 17 14.22 9.99 23.89
CA ALA A 17 13.46 10.37 25.08
C ALA A 17 12.01 9.83 25.09
N GLU A 18 11.41 9.58 23.94
CA GLU A 18 10.01 9.08 23.85
C GLU A 18 9.88 7.58 24.15
N ASN A 19 10.99 6.85 24.35
CA ASN A 19 10.97 5.41 24.64
C ASN A 19 11.34 5.02 26.09
N ASN A 20 11.61 5.97 26.98
CA ASN A 20 12.13 5.63 28.31
C ASN A 20 11.33 6.16 29.51
N ASP A 21 10.15 6.74 29.34
CA ASP A 21 9.41 7.28 30.50
C ASP A 21 8.05 6.61 30.72
N THR A 22 8.07 5.31 31.03
CA THR A 22 6.94 4.64 31.73
C THR A 22 7.45 3.53 32.66
N THR A 23 8.33 3.89 33.58
CA THR A 23 8.55 3.08 34.81
C THR A 23 8.60 3.99 36.01
N VAL A 24 7.43 4.42 36.47
CA VAL A 24 7.28 4.93 37.86
C VAL A 24 6.54 3.88 38.67
N LYS A 25 7.23 3.48 39.71
CA LYS A 25 6.84 2.55 40.76
C LYS A 25 5.47 2.91 41.36
N ALA A 26 4.53 1.97 41.36
CA ALA A 26 3.49 1.88 42.36
C ALA A 26 3.60 0.52 43.01
N ASN A 27 3.84 0.57 44.30
CA ASN A 27 4.08 -0.54 45.22
C ASN A 27 2.75 -1.09 45.74
N ASP A 28 2.70 -2.41 45.86
CA ASP A 28 1.89 -3.24 46.74
C ASP A 28 0.36 -3.05 46.85
N GLY A 29 -0.33 -4.03 46.35
CA GLY A 29 -1.67 -4.40 46.81
C GLY A 29 -2.59 -4.97 45.76
N ASN A 30 -2.34 -6.13 45.21
CA ASN A 30 -3.32 -7.20 44.99
C ASN A 30 -2.83 -8.30 44.02
N ASN A 31 -2.26 -9.33 44.61
CA ASN A 31 -1.66 -10.47 43.90
C ASN A 31 -2.67 -11.51 43.40
N ASN A 32 -3.82 -11.14 42.83
CA ASN A 32 -4.77 -12.16 42.33
C ASN A 32 -5.46 -11.87 40.98
N SER A 33 -5.13 -10.80 40.27
CA SER A 33 -5.75 -10.52 38.95
C SER A 33 -4.80 -10.64 37.73
N GLN A 34 -3.54 -11.00 37.91
CA GLN A 34 -2.53 -11.06 36.82
C GLN A 34 -2.30 -12.44 36.21
N LYS A 35 -3.19 -13.43 36.41
CA LYS A 35 -3.08 -14.74 35.73
C LYS A 35 -4.06 -14.95 34.58
N ALA A 36 -4.67 -13.92 34.03
CA ALA A 36 -5.55 -13.99 32.86
C ALA A 36 -4.98 -13.29 31.61
N SER A 37 -3.67 -13.14 31.48
CA SER A 37 -3.03 -12.97 30.18
C SER A 37 -3.17 -14.29 29.42
N LYS A 38 -4.34 -14.49 28.81
CA LYS A 38 -4.60 -15.59 27.87
C LYS A 38 -3.50 -15.55 26.82
N LYS A 39 -2.51 -16.48 26.90
CA LYS A 39 -1.74 -16.90 25.75
C LYS A 39 -2.72 -17.03 24.58
N LYS A 40 -2.73 -16.09 23.60
CA LYS A 40 -3.39 -16.29 22.33
C LYS A 40 -2.78 -17.57 21.75
N LYS A 41 -3.47 -18.70 21.92
CA LYS A 41 -3.13 -19.96 21.29
C LYS A 41 -2.99 -19.62 19.82
N LYS A 42 -1.81 -19.81 19.24
CA LYS A 42 -1.60 -19.71 17.79
C LYS A 42 -2.57 -20.70 17.17
N GLU A 43 -3.72 -20.19 16.70
CA GLU A 43 -4.72 -21.04 16.06
C GLU A 43 -4.07 -21.68 14.83
N SER A 44 -4.24 -22.98 14.70
CA SER A 44 -3.69 -23.72 13.55
C SER A 44 -4.25 -23.13 12.26
N TYR A 45 -3.38 -22.87 11.31
CA TYR A 45 -3.72 -22.35 9.96
C TYR A 45 -4.85 -23.16 9.27
N PHE A 46 -4.95 -24.45 9.58
CA PHE A 46 -5.93 -25.40 9.04
C PHE A 46 -7.20 -25.56 9.87
N SER A 47 -7.39 -24.78 10.95
CA SER A 47 -8.59 -24.87 11.75
C SER A 47 -9.78 -24.25 11.01
N LEU A 48 -10.70 -25.08 10.50
CA LEU A 48 -11.97 -24.63 9.90
C LEU A 48 -12.77 -23.74 10.86
N GLY A 49 -12.70 -24.03 12.16
CA GLY A 49 -13.31 -23.18 13.19
C GLY A 49 -12.67 -21.80 13.30
N ALA A 50 -11.37 -21.68 13.07
CA ALA A 50 -10.68 -20.39 13.04
C ALA A 50 -11.05 -19.59 11.78
N LEU A 51 -11.10 -20.26 10.62
CA LEU A 51 -11.52 -19.64 9.36
C LEU A 51 -12.97 -19.14 9.45
N ARG A 52 -13.89 -19.98 9.96
CA ARG A 52 -15.28 -19.62 10.18
C ARG A 52 -15.40 -18.39 11.09
N ARG A 53 -14.75 -18.37 12.26
CA ARG A 53 -14.75 -17.22 13.16
C ARG A 53 -14.21 -15.95 12.51
N GLN A 54 -13.17 -16.04 11.68
CA GLN A 54 -12.64 -14.90 10.94
C GLN A 54 -13.63 -14.36 9.91
N VAL A 55 -14.31 -15.23 9.16
CA VAL A 55 -15.32 -14.83 8.18
C VAL A 55 -16.57 -14.27 8.88
N GLU A 56 -17.00 -14.87 10.00
CA GLU A 56 -18.09 -14.36 10.84
C GLU A 56 -17.72 -13.00 11.47
N ALA A 57 -16.45 -12.77 11.83
CA ALA A 57 -15.96 -11.46 12.29
C ALA A 57 -16.08 -10.38 11.20
N TYR A 58 -15.97 -10.75 9.92
CA TYR A 58 -16.26 -9.84 8.81
C TYR A 58 -17.77 -9.58 8.61
N GLY A 59 -18.66 -10.32 9.31
CA GLY A 59 -20.12 -10.15 9.21
C GLY A 59 -20.81 -11.08 8.26
N PHE A 60 -20.09 -12.00 7.64
CA PHE A 60 -20.69 -12.96 6.71
C PHE A 60 -21.07 -14.25 7.43
N LYS A 61 -22.26 -14.76 7.14
CA LYS A 61 -22.65 -16.11 7.56
C LYS A 61 -21.89 -17.13 6.73
N TYR A 62 -21.05 -17.94 7.36
CA TYR A 62 -20.21 -18.92 6.68
C TYR A 62 -20.41 -20.30 7.28
N SER A 63 -20.88 -21.24 6.45
CA SER A 63 -21.11 -22.63 6.84
C SER A 63 -19.95 -23.52 6.40
N ILE A 64 -19.78 -24.63 7.10
CA ILE A 64 -18.86 -25.70 6.68
C ILE A 64 -19.21 -26.21 5.27
N LYS A 65 -20.50 -26.24 4.92
CA LYS A 65 -20.97 -26.62 3.58
C LYS A 65 -20.43 -25.68 2.49
N ASP A 66 -20.35 -24.39 2.76
CA ASP A 66 -19.83 -23.40 1.82
C ASP A 66 -18.34 -23.58 1.58
N PHE A 67 -17.58 -23.91 2.64
CA PHE A 67 -16.17 -24.27 2.51
C PHE A 67 -15.97 -25.48 1.60
N PHE A 68 -16.72 -26.57 1.82
CA PHE A 68 -16.62 -27.78 0.98
C PHE A 68 -17.03 -27.51 -0.47
N LYS A 69 -18.05 -26.67 -0.71
CA LYS A 69 -18.46 -26.26 -2.05
C LYS A 69 -17.36 -25.49 -2.78
N GLN A 70 -16.69 -24.55 -2.08
CA GLN A 70 -15.56 -23.80 -2.64
C GLN A 70 -14.36 -24.72 -2.88
N LEU A 71 -14.06 -25.62 -1.96
CA LEU A 71 -12.99 -26.61 -2.09
C LEU A 71 -13.21 -27.53 -3.28
N LEU A 72 -14.44 -28.02 -3.46
CA LEU A 72 -14.84 -28.83 -4.62
C LEU A 72 -14.61 -28.09 -5.93
N PHE A 73 -14.95 -26.80 -5.98
CA PHE A 73 -14.72 -25.98 -7.17
C PHE A 73 -13.22 -25.84 -7.48
N VAL A 74 -12.38 -25.60 -6.46
CA VAL A 74 -10.92 -25.54 -6.63
C VAL A 74 -10.38 -26.89 -7.14
N TYR A 75 -10.85 -28.00 -6.58
CA TYR A 75 -10.42 -29.32 -7.02
C TYR A 75 -10.91 -29.68 -8.43
N ALA A 76 -12.07 -29.21 -8.83
CA ALA A 76 -12.55 -29.39 -10.21
C ALA A 76 -11.62 -28.69 -11.21
N ILE A 77 -11.17 -27.46 -10.91
CA ILE A 77 -10.24 -26.72 -11.77
C ILE A 77 -8.87 -27.41 -11.80
N LEU A 78 -8.32 -27.77 -10.64
CA LEU A 78 -7.01 -28.44 -10.54
C LEU A 78 -7.03 -29.80 -11.19
N GLY A 79 -8.11 -30.58 -11.01
CA GLY A 79 -8.30 -31.89 -11.63
C GLY A 79 -8.41 -31.78 -13.15
N PHE A 80 -9.15 -30.82 -13.66
CA PHE A 80 -9.23 -30.54 -15.11
C PHE A 80 -7.85 -30.17 -15.68
N ALA A 81 -7.11 -29.29 -14.99
CA ALA A 81 -5.75 -28.95 -15.40
C ALA A 81 -4.84 -30.17 -15.39
N ALA A 82 -4.86 -31.00 -14.34
CA ALA A 82 -4.06 -32.25 -14.26
C ALA A 82 -4.40 -33.21 -15.39
N TYR A 83 -5.68 -33.35 -15.76
CA TYR A 83 -6.13 -34.13 -16.92
C TYR A 83 -5.57 -33.60 -18.23
N MET A 84 -5.64 -32.29 -18.45
CA MET A 84 -5.09 -31.60 -19.64
C MET A 84 -3.58 -31.85 -19.81
N TYR A 85 -2.84 -31.98 -18.70
CA TYR A 85 -1.39 -32.27 -18.71
C TYR A 85 -1.06 -33.75 -18.71
N LYS A 86 -2.05 -34.63 -18.86
CA LYS A 86 -1.88 -36.12 -18.80
C LYS A 86 -1.03 -36.56 -17.59
N LEU A 87 -1.31 -36.01 -16.40
CA LEU A 87 -0.55 -36.33 -15.19
C LEU A 87 -0.90 -37.73 -14.67
N LYS A 88 0.08 -38.37 -14.03
CA LYS A 88 -0.10 -39.67 -13.36
C LYS A 88 -0.76 -39.50 -11.98
N ILE A 89 -1.43 -40.57 -11.49
CA ILE A 89 -2.18 -40.56 -10.21
C ILE A 89 -1.39 -39.97 -9.02
N PRO A 90 -0.09 -40.26 -8.79
CA PRO A 90 0.66 -39.67 -7.69
C PRO A 90 0.71 -38.14 -7.74
N CYS A 91 0.76 -37.54 -8.94
CA CYS A 91 0.76 -36.08 -9.11
C CYS A 91 -0.59 -35.44 -8.72
N TYR A 92 -1.72 -36.15 -8.95
CA TYR A 92 -3.03 -35.69 -8.48
C TYR A 92 -3.09 -35.57 -6.96
N ILE A 93 -2.49 -36.55 -6.23
CA ILE A 93 -2.46 -36.52 -4.76
C ILE A 93 -1.68 -35.31 -4.27
N VAL A 94 -0.50 -35.04 -4.83
CA VAL A 94 0.33 -33.90 -4.45
C VAL A 94 -0.38 -32.59 -4.79
N LEU A 95 -1.01 -32.50 -5.97
CA LEU A 95 -1.76 -31.31 -6.38
C LEU A 95 -2.98 -31.06 -5.48
N ALA A 96 -3.68 -32.13 -5.06
CA ALA A 96 -4.80 -32.06 -4.12
C ALA A 96 -4.33 -31.55 -2.74
N LEU A 97 -3.20 -32.03 -2.24
CA LEU A 97 -2.60 -31.53 -0.99
C LEU A 97 -2.22 -30.04 -1.10
N ALA A 98 -1.61 -29.63 -2.21
CA ALA A 98 -1.29 -28.22 -2.46
C ALA A 98 -2.55 -27.35 -2.52
N GLY A 99 -3.62 -27.83 -3.17
CA GLY A 99 -4.92 -27.15 -3.20
C GLY A 99 -5.54 -27.00 -1.81
N ALA A 100 -5.50 -28.04 -0.98
CA ALA A 100 -5.98 -28.01 0.41
C ALA A 100 -5.20 -26.99 1.27
N LEU A 101 -3.89 -26.87 1.04
CA LEU A 101 -3.01 -25.89 1.69
C LEU A 101 -3.35 -24.46 1.32
N LEU A 102 -3.68 -24.20 0.06
CA LEU A 102 -3.93 -22.85 -0.46
C LEU A 102 -5.39 -22.40 -0.26
N ALA A 103 -6.36 -23.32 -0.19
CA ALA A 103 -7.78 -23.02 -0.11
C ALA A 103 -8.16 -22.08 1.06
N PRO A 104 -7.68 -22.25 2.31
CA PRO A 104 -8.02 -21.32 3.39
C PRO A 104 -7.56 -19.89 3.13
N ALA A 105 -6.39 -19.71 2.50
CA ALA A 105 -5.88 -18.39 2.13
C ALA A 105 -6.73 -17.73 1.04
N MET A 106 -7.18 -18.50 0.05
CA MET A 106 -8.05 -18.02 -1.04
C MET A 106 -9.41 -17.56 -0.50
N VAL A 107 -10.03 -18.40 0.35
CA VAL A 107 -11.31 -18.08 0.99
C VAL A 107 -11.20 -16.82 1.85
N LYS A 108 -10.17 -16.75 2.70
CA LYS A 108 -9.93 -15.57 3.53
C LYS A 108 -9.72 -14.30 2.70
N ALA A 109 -8.95 -14.36 1.62
CA ALA A 109 -8.72 -13.23 0.74
C ALA A 109 -10.02 -12.73 0.08
N GLN A 110 -10.89 -13.66 -0.35
CA GLN A 110 -12.18 -13.33 -0.96
C GLN A 110 -13.11 -12.61 0.02
N PHE A 111 -13.32 -13.16 1.22
CA PHE A 111 -14.21 -12.53 2.21
C PHE A 111 -13.65 -11.23 2.77
N ARG A 112 -12.33 -11.14 2.95
CA ARG A 112 -11.69 -9.89 3.33
C ARG A 112 -11.90 -8.81 2.27
N PHE A 113 -11.82 -9.16 1.00
CA PHE A 113 -12.07 -8.22 -0.09
C PHE A 113 -13.50 -7.66 -0.06
N LEU A 114 -14.51 -8.52 0.11
CA LEU A 114 -15.91 -8.11 0.23
C LEU A 114 -16.14 -7.23 1.47
N TYR A 115 -15.53 -7.61 2.60
CA TYR A 115 -15.60 -6.82 3.83
C TYR A 115 -15.00 -5.43 3.67
N GLU A 116 -13.81 -5.31 3.09
CA GLU A 116 -13.17 -4.01 2.87
C GLU A 116 -13.99 -3.13 1.93
N GLN A 117 -14.61 -3.70 0.88
CA GLN A 117 -15.52 -2.95 0.00
C GLN A 117 -16.74 -2.43 0.75
N GLN A 118 -17.38 -3.28 1.54
CA GLN A 118 -18.55 -2.89 2.33
C GLN A 118 -18.18 -1.85 3.38
N LYS A 119 -17.05 -2.05 4.08
CA LYS A 119 -16.53 -1.11 5.06
C LYS A 119 -16.29 0.29 4.47
N PHE A 120 -15.75 0.35 3.25
CA PHE A 120 -15.56 1.62 2.54
C PHE A 120 -16.91 2.29 2.19
N ALA A 121 -17.86 1.53 1.65
CA ALA A 121 -19.19 2.05 1.35
C ALA A 121 -19.89 2.58 2.61
N ASP A 122 -19.82 1.83 3.72
CA ASP A 122 -20.38 2.23 5.01
C ASP A 122 -19.80 3.56 5.51
N VAL A 123 -18.47 3.76 5.35
CA VAL A 123 -17.80 5.01 5.74
C VAL A 123 -18.18 6.16 4.82
N GLY A 124 -18.24 5.94 3.50
CA GLY A 124 -18.67 6.96 2.53
C GLY A 124 -20.09 7.46 2.84
N ASP A 125 -21.03 6.51 2.99
CA ASP A 125 -22.42 6.82 3.34
C ASP A 125 -22.51 7.58 4.68
N TYR A 126 -21.76 7.13 5.70
CA TYR A 126 -21.73 7.80 7.01
C TYR A 126 -21.22 9.24 6.91
N LEU A 127 -20.09 9.48 6.23
CA LEU A 127 -19.49 10.81 6.12
C LEU A 127 -20.41 11.79 5.40
N GLU A 128 -21.02 11.37 4.27
CA GLU A 128 -21.92 12.23 3.52
C GLU A 128 -23.19 12.54 4.34
N GLN A 129 -23.82 11.52 4.95
CA GLN A 129 -25.03 11.73 5.73
C GLN A 129 -24.76 12.59 6.98
N MET A 130 -23.64 12.37 7.65
CA MET A 130 -23.25 13.16 8.82
C MET A 130 -23.06 14.64 8.47
N ILE A 131 -22.43 14.94 7.32
CA ILE A 131 -22.27 16.30 6.83
C ILE A 131 -23.63 16.94 6.50
N TYR A 132 -24.48 16.25 5.74
CA TYR A 132 -25.81 16.76 5.39
C TYR A 132 -26.69 16.99 6.62
N SER A 133 -26.67 16.06 7.57
CA SER A 133 -27.44 16.17 8.80
C SER A 133 -26.98 17.35 9.67
N PHE A 134 -25.67 17.53 9.77
CA PHE A 134 -25.07 18.64 10.52
C PHE A 134 -25.31 20.01 9.84
N MET A 135 -25.25 20.09 8.52
CA MET A 135 -25.63 21.32 7.78
C MET A 135 -27.06 21.75 8.05
N LYS A 136 -27.97 20.79 8.22
CA LYS A 136 -29.39 21.06 8.55
C LYS A 136 -29.55 21.55 9.99
N ARG A 137 -28.81 20.94 10.93
CA ARG A 137 -28.79 21.29 12.35
C ARG A 137 -27.38 21.08 12.89
N PRO A 138 -26.67 22.16 13.26
CA PRO A 138 -25.28 22.08 13.73
C PRO A 138 -25.17 21.58 15.17
N LYS A 139 -25.70 20.39 15.41
CA LYS A 139 -25.69 19.65 16.68
C LYS A 139 -25.27 18.20 16.43
N ILE A 140 -24.15 17.79 17.02
CA ILE A 140 -23.54 16.48 16.79
C ILE A 140 -24.49 15.34 17.14
N ARG A 141 -25.15 15.43 18.31
CA ARG A 141 -26.11 14.39 18.74
C ARG A 141 -27.27 14.23 17.75
N GLU A 142 -27.86 15.32 17.29
CA GLU A 142 -28.98 15.30 16.35
C GLU A 142 -28.52 14.81 14.97
N ALA A 143 -27.36 15.24 14.52
CA ALA A 143 -26.77 14.78 13.27
C ALA A 143 -26.46 13.28 13.29
N LEU A 144 -25.97 12.73 14.41
CA LEU A 144 -25.79 11.28 14.60
C LEU A 144 -27.10 10.52 14.57
N LEU A 145 -28.17 11.05 15.19
CA LEU A 145 -29.51 10.45 15.18
C LEU A 145 -30.08 10.40 13.75
N ASP A 146 -30.05 11.52 13.04
CA ASP A 146 -30.53 11.59 11.65
C ASP A 146 -29.70 10.63 10.77
N THR A 147 -28.38 10.60 10.94
CA THR A 147 -27.49 9.68 10.22
C THR A 147 -27.81 8.22 10.51
N SER A 148 -28.02 7.85 11.79
CA SER A 148 -28.35 6.48 12.17
C SER A 148 -29.66 6.01 11.52
N GLN A 149 -30.65 6.91 11.38
CA GLN A 149 -31.94 6.56 10.74
C GLN A 149 -31.79 6.31 9.23
N LEU A 150 -30.86 7.01 8.57
CA LEU A 150 -30.62 6.90 7.14
C LEU A 150 -29.70 5.73 6.78
N LEU A 151 -28.82 5.33 7.70
CA LEU A 151 -27.98 4.15 7.51
C LEU A 151 -28.81 2.86 7.54
N GLU A 152 -28.58 1.99 6.54
CA GLU A 152 -29.15 0.65 6.56
C GLU A 152 -28.66 -0.15 7.78
N SER A 153 -29.28 -1.31 8.06
CA SER A 153 -28.90 -2.20 9.17
C SER A 153 -27.54 -2.85 8.94
N ARG A 154 -26.48 -2.05 8.91
CA ARG A 154 -25.08 -2.44 8.77
C ARG A 154 -24.34 -2.28 10.10
N LYS A 155 -23.15 -2.84 10.19
CA LYS A 155 -22.30 -2.77 11.39
C LYS A 155 -21.96 -1.34 11.82
N ILE A 156 -21.81 -0.41 10.89
CA ILE A 156 -21.53 0.98 11.21
C ILE A 156 -22.68 1.62 11.99
N LYS A 157 -23.92 1.31 11.64
CA LYS A 157 -25.10 1.77 12.38
C LYS A 157 -25.03 1.39 13.86
N GLU A 158 -24.66 0.14 14.17
CA GLU A 158 -24.49 -0.33 15.55
C GLU A 158 -23.46 0.52 16.33
N LYS A 159 -22.40 0.99 15.65
CA LYS A 159 -21.39 1.86 16.27
C LYS A 159 -21.90 3.27 16.46
N VAL A 160 -22.64 3.79 15.49
CA VAL A 160 -23.30 5.11 15.60
C VAL A 160 -24.32 5.10 16.74
N ASP A 161 -25.17 4.06 16.83
CA ASP A 161 -26.14 3.92 17.91
C ASP A 161 -25.46 3.86 19.30
N LYS A 162 -24.34 3.14 19.43
CA LYS A 162 -23.53 3.12 20.66
C LYS A 162 -22.91 4.47 20.99
N ALA A 163 -22.49 5.24 19.99
CA ALA A 163 -21.99 6.59 20.20
C ALA A 163 -23.08 7.52 20.72
N ILE A 164 -24.30 7.39 20.20
CA ILE A 164 -25.48 8.15 20.65
C ILE A 164 -25.82 7.75 22.10
N GLU A 165 -25.87 6.45 22.42
CA GLU A 165 -26.12 5.95 23.78
C GLU A 165 -25.07 6.45 24.77
N PHE A 166 -23.78 6.52 24.34
CA PHE A 166 -22.70 7.08 25.15
C PHE A 166 -22.92 8.57 25.43
N ILE A 167 -23.32 9.37 24.43
CA ILE A 167 -23.63 10.80 24.59
C ILE A 167 -24.79 10.99 25.58
N ASP A 168 -25.80 10.13 25.52
CA ASP A 168 -26.99 10.23 26.38
C ASP A 168 -26.76 9.77 27.84
N SER A 169 -25.73 8.97 28.08
CA SER A 169 -25.49 8.32 29.39
C SER A 169 -24.21 8.72 30.10
N SER A 170 -23.32 9.48 29.45
CA SER A 170 -21.99 9.82 30.00
C SER A 170 -21.87 11.30 30.34
N ASP A 171 -21.12 11.59 31.44
CA ASP A 171 -20.73 12.95 31.86
C ASP A 171 -19.24 13.22 31.59
N SER A 172 -18.69 12.69 30.47
CA SER A 172 -17.27 12.90 30.11
C SER A 172 -16.98 14.38 29.78
N GLU A 173 -15.82 14.87 30.16
CA GLU A 173 -15.35 16.23 29.78
C GLU A 173 -15.17 16.37 28.26
N ASN A 174 -14.77 15.27 27.56
CA ASN A 174 -14.60 15.20 26.10
C ASN A 174 -15.69 14.32 25.47
N LEU A 175 -16.96 14.62 25.78
CA LEU A 175 -18.11 13.80 25.46
C LEU A 175 -18.19 13.38 23.98
N TYR A 176 -18.01 14.33 23.07
CA TYR A 176 -18.14 14.09 21.64
C TYR A 176 -16.93 13.37 21.05
N GLU A 177 -15.71 13.68 21.51
CA GLU A 177 -14.49 12.99 21.09
C GLU A 177 -14.52 11.53 21.51
N ASP A 178 -14.93 11.25 22.75
CA ASP A 178 -15.06 9.88 23.26
C ASP A 178 -16.15 9.10 22.52
N ALA A 179 -17.26 9.72 22.21
CA ALA A 179 -18.33 9.12 21.42
C ALA A 179 -17.85 8.79 19.98
N PHE A 180 -17.16 9.71 19.33
CA PHE A 180 -16.58 9.49 18.01
C PHE A 180 -15.48 8.42 18.01
N ALA A 181 -14.70 8.31 19.07
CA ALA A 181 -13.70 7.25 19.24
C ALA A 181 -14.31 5.84 19.18
N ILE A 182 -15.58 5.65 19.56
CA ILE A 182 -16.31 4.37 19.43
C ILE A 182 -16.45 3.96 17.96
N ILE A 183 -16.74 4.93 17.09
CA ILE A 183 -16.89 4.74 15.63
C ILE A 183 -15.50 4.57 15.00
N GLU A 184 -14.56 5.45 15.33
CA GLU A 184 -13.22 5.50 14.76
C GLU A 184 -12.39 4.26 15.06
N LYS A 185 -12.61 3.60 16.18
CA LYS A 185 -11.89 2.37 16.55
C LYS A 185 -12.00 1.26 15.49
N GLU A 186 -13.10 1.17 14.78
CA GLU A 186 -13.33 0.16 13.73
C GLU A 186 -13.29 0.75 12.32
N TYR A 187 -13.81 1.96 12.13
CA TYR A 187 -14.00 2.60 10.83
C TYR A 187 -13.08 3.80 10.60
N GLY A 188 -12.23 4.15 11.57
CA GLY A 188 -11.40 5.35 11.52
C GLY A 188 -10.52 5.43 10.28
N CYS A 189 -10.55 6.59 9.65
CA CYS A 189 -9.65 7.01 8.59
C CYS A 189 -9.44 8.53 8.73
N ASP A 190 -8.44 9.07 8.04
CA ASP A 190 -8.11 10.51 8.13
C ASP A 190 -9.31 11.41 7.80
N LYS A 191 -10.13 11.02 6.81
CA LYS A 191 -11.34 11.79 6.44
C LYS A 191 -12.36 11.82 7.57
N MET A 192 -12.58 10.70 8.24
CA MET A 192 -13.49 10.60 9.38
C MET A 192 -13.01 11.44 10.57
N LYS A 193 -11.75 11.31 10.94
CA LYS A 193 -11.16 12.10 12.04
C LYS A 193 -11.24 13.60 11.77
N ASN A 194 -10.85 14.04 10.57
CA ASN A 194 -10.92 15.43 10.19
C ASN A 194 -12.36 15.99 10.24
N LEU A 195 -13.35 15.18 9.82
CA LEU A 195 -14.75 15.57 9.94
C LEU A 195 -15.16 15.70 11.41
N HIS A 196 -14.88 14.69 12.24
CA HIS A 196 -15.23 14.69 13.66
C HIS A 196 -14.59 15.85 14.42
N GLU A 197 -13.29 16.11 14.23
CA GLU A 197 -12.59 17.26 14.81
C GLU A 197 -13.25 18.58 14.37
N PHE A 198 -13.62 18.69 13.10
CA PHE A 198 -14.32 19.88 12.59
C PHE A 198 -15.69 20.08 13.23
N LEU A 199 -16.51 19.03 13.33
CA LEU A 199 -17.85 19.10 13.93
C LEU A 199 -17.79 19.49 15.41
N VAL A 200 -16.85 18.90 16.17
CA VAL A 200 -16.63 19.25 17.58
C VAL A 200 -16.24 20.71 17.72
N LYS A 201 -15.33 21.19 16.88
CA LYS A 201 -14.90 22.58 16.89
C LYS A 201 -16.06 23.55 16.59
N VAL A 202 -16.87 23.25 15.58
CA VAL A 202 -18.03 24.11 15.23
C VAL A 202 -19.07 24.11 16.34
N GLU A 203 -19.37 22.96 16.97
CA GLU A 203 -20.34 22.94 18.06
C GLU A 203 -19.86 23.63 19.33
N SER A 204 -18.54 23.58 19.63
CA SER A 204 -17.95 24.20 20.83
C SER A 204 -17.68 25.70 20.66
N GLU A 205 -17.15 26.12 19.52
CA GLU A 205 -16.71 27.50 19.29
C GLU A 205 -17.75 28.33 18.52
N GLY A 206 -18.63 27.70 17.75
CA GLY A 206 -19.56 28.40 16.83
C GLY A 206 -18.84 29.01 15.63
N GLY A 207 -19.45 30.03 15.02
CA GLY A 207 -18.88 30.79 13.92
C GLY A 207 -19.47 30.50 12.56
N GLU A 208 -18.99 31.17 11.51
CA GLU A 208 -19.35 30.92 10.12
C GLU A 208 -18.61 29.69 9.61
N TYR A 209 -19.32 28.59 9.39
CA TYR A 209 -18.77 27.31 8.95
C TYR A 209 -19.30 26.83 7.60
N ASP A 210 -20.26 27.53 7.00
CA ASP A 210 -20.93 27.10 5.77
C ASP A 210 -19.95 26.85 4.62
N SER A 211 -19.02 27.75 4.40
CA SER A 211 -18.00 27.56 3.36
C SER A 211 -17.11 26.34 3.62
N SER A 212 -16.68 26.17 4.88
CA SER A 212 -15.77 25.07 5.27
C SER A 212 -16.45 23.70 5.20
N ILE A 213 -17.72 23.59 5.60
CA ILE A 213 -18.46 22.32 5.54
C ILE A 213 -18.77 21.91 4.09
N HIS A 214 -19.03 22.87 3.20
CA HIS A 214 -19.17 22.61 1.76
C HIS A 214 -17.86 22.09 1.13
N VAL A 215 -16.71 22.64 1.52
CA VAL A 215 -15.38 22.17 1.09
C VAL A 215 -15.15 20.73 1.57
N LEU A 216 -15.49 20.43 2.84
CA LEU A 216 -15.40 19.05 3.37
C LEU A 216 -16.31 18.09 2.63
N LEU A 217 -17.55 18.48 2.30
CA LEU A 217 -18.48 17.66 1.52
C LEU A 217 -17.90 17.33 0.14
N GLN A 218 -17.41 18.34 -0.59
CA GLN A 218 -16.78 18.13 -1.90
C GLN A 218 -15.55 17.23 -1.81
N ASP A 219 -14.73 17.39 -0.76
CA ASP A 219 -13.55 16.56 -0.54
C ASP A 219 -13.93 15.09 -0.27
N VAL A 220 -14.99 14.84 0.53
CA VAL A 220 -15.51 13.49 0.79
C VAL A 220 -16.08 12.87 -0.49
N GLN A 221 -16.93 13.59 -1.21
CA GLN A 221 -17.53 13.10 -2.47
C GLN A 221 -16.45 12.77 -3.51
N ALA A 222 -15.50 13.66 -3.70
CA ALA A 222 -14.38 13.44 -4.61
C ALA A 222 -13.51 12.24 -4.17
N TRP A 223 -13.30 12.04 -2.86
CA TRP A 223 -12.59 10.87 -2.34
C TRP A 223 -13.35 9.57 -2.58
N VAL A 224 -14.65 9.55 -2.36
CA VAL A 224 -15.52 8.39 -2.60
C VAL A 224 -15.49 8.01 -4.09
N GLU A 225 -15.72 8.98 -4.99
CA GLU A 225 -15.69 8.75 -6.43
C GLU A 225 -14.32 8.20 -6.91
N ARG A 226 -13.23 8.83 -6.52
CA ARG A 226 -11.88 8.38 -6.87
C ARG A 226 -11.58 6.97 -6.37
N THR A 227 -12.02 6.64 -5.16
CA THR A 227 -11.81 5.32 -4.59
C THR A 227 -12.60 4.26 -5.36
N TYR A 228 -13.83 4.54 -5.80
CA TYR A 228 -14.58 3.62 -6.68
C TYR A 228 -13.90 3.43 -8.04
N VAL A 229 -13.39 4.49 -8.65
CA VAL A 229 -12.59 4.38 -9.89
C VAL A 229 -11.36 3.49 -9.67
N TYR A 230 -10.68 3.67 -8.55
CA TYR A 230 -9.53 2.84 -8.20
C TYR A 230 -9.91 1.37 -7.92
N GLN A 231 -11.02 1.12 -7.24
CA GLN A 231 -11.55 -0.24 -7.03
C GLN A 231 -11.83 -0.93 -8.38
N ASN A 232 -12.44 -0.22 -9.33
CA ASN A 232 -12.71 -0.75 -10.67
C ASN A 232 -11.43 -1.06 -11.45
N LYS A 233 -10.43 -0.17 -11.42
CA LYS A 233 -9.12 -0.42 -12.02
C LYS A 233 -8.46 -1.66 -11.41
N ARG A 234 -8.49 -1.82 -10.09
CA ARG A 234 -7.93 -2.96 -9.36
C ARG A 234 -8.65 -4.27 -9.66
N ASN A 235 -9.97 -4.24 -9.81
CA ASN A 235 -10.76 -5.39 -10.26
C ASN A 235 -10.40 -5.79 -11.69
N GLY A 236 -10.19 -4.82 -12.57
CA GLY A 236 -9.69 -5.07 -13.93
C GLY A 236 -8.32 -5.77 -13.94
N VAL A 237 -7.41 -5.40 -13.03
CA VAL A 237 -6.11 -6.09 -12.89
C VAL A 237 -6.28 -7.52 -12.38
N LYS A 238 -7.20 -7.78 -11.42
CA LYS A 238 -7.55 -9.15 -11.00
C LYS A 238 -8.00 -10.01 -12.18
N GLY A 239 -8.89 -9.47 -13.01
CA GLY A 239 -9.37 -10.14 -14.22
C GLY A 239 -8.23 -10.46 -15.19
N LYS A 240 -7.31 -9.51 -15.42
CA LYS A 240 -6.14 -9.73 -16.29
C LYS A 240 -5.21 -10.83 -15.76
N ILE A 241 -4.99 -10.93 -14.44
CA ILE A 241 -4.18 -12.00 -13.84
C ILE A 241 -4.85 -13.36 -14.02
N ILE A 242 -6.16 -13.46 -13.78
CA ILE A 242 -6.92 -14.71 -13.99
C ILE A 242 -6.84 -15.14 -15.45
N LEU A 243 -7.03 -14.19 -16.37
CA LEU A 243 -6.93 -14.43 -17.81
C LEU A 243 -5.52 -14.89 -18.20
N ALA A 244 -4.46 -14.24 -17.69
CA ALA A 244 -3.08 -14.63 -17.96
C ALA A 244 -2.76 -16.04 -17.46
N ILE A 245 -3.22 -16.40 -16.25
CA ILE A 245 -3.08 -17.77 -15.70
C ILE A 245 -3.86 -18.76 -16.58
N GLY A 246 -5.11 -18.44 -16.94
CA GLY A 246 -5.93 -19.28 -17.80
C GLY A 246 -5.30 -19.54 -19.17
N MET A 247 -4.79 -18.48 -19.82
CA MET A 247 -4.08 -18.60 -21.10
C MET A 247 -2.79 -19.42 -20.98
N ALA A 248 -1.99 -19.20 -19.92
CA ALA A 248 -0.77 -19.95 -19.67
C ALA A 248 -1.06 -21.45 -19.48
N LEU A 249 -2.08 -21.78 -18.68
CA LEU A 249 -2.53 -23.16 -18.48
C LEU A 249 -3.05 -23.78 -19.77
N PHE A 250 -3.87 -23.07 -20.51
CA PHE A 250 -4.46 -23.56 -21.76
C PHE A 250 -3.40 -23.83 -22.82
N MET A 251 -2.51 -22.85 -23.08
CA MET A 251 -1.46 -22.99 -24.10
C MET A 251 -0.53 -24.18 -23.81
N CYS A 252 -0.01 -24.27 -22.58
CA CYS A 252 0.86 -25.38 -22.24
C CYS A 252 0.13 -26.74 -22.22
N GLY A 253 -1.16 -26.76 -21.79
CA GLY A 253 -1.98 -27.97 -21.76
C GLY A 253 -2.35 -28.48 -23.15
N ILE A 254 -2.78 -27.58 -24.04
CA ILE A 254 -3.19 -27.97 -25.41
C ILE A 254 -2.02 -28.49 -26.21
N LEU A 255 -0.82 -27.92 -26.09
CA LEU A 255 0.39 -28.40 -26.76
C LEU A 255 0.71 -29.85 -26.41
N THR A 256 0.39 -30.29 -25.20
CA THR A 256 0.57 -31.69 -24.80
C THR A 256 -0.27 -32.69 -25.62
N HIS A 257 -1.41 -32.22 -26.16
CA HIS A 257 -2.29 -33.04 -26.99
C HIS A 257 -1.90 -33.06 -28.49
N PHE A 258 -1.10 -32.07 -28.93
CA PHE A 258 -0.60 -32.01 -30.30
C PHE A 258 0.69 -32.81 -30.51
N ILE A 259 1.34 -33.28 -29.43
CA ILE A 259 2.53 -34.15 -29.55
C ILE A 259 2.09 -35.54 -30.01
N PRO A 260 2.60 -36.06 -31.17
CA PRO A 260 2.33 -37.41 -31.61
C PRO A 260 2.73 -38.45 -30.55
N ASP A 261 2.01 -39.56 -30.48
CA ASP A 261 2.25 -40.58 -29.46
C ASP A 261 3.67 -41.19 -29.55
N GLU A 262 4.26 -41.18 -30.72
CA GLU A 262 5.64 -41.63 -30.99
C GLU A 262 6.70 -40.76 -30.27
N PHE A 263 6.41 -39.45 -30.08
CA PHE A 263 7.27 -38.49 -29.40
C PHE A 263 6.75 -38.10 -28.01
N SER A 264 5.87 -38.92 -27.45
CA SER A 264 5.19 -38.58 -26.18
C SER A 264 6.14 -38.51 -25.00
N ILE A 265 6.34 -37.30 -24.51
CA ILE A 265 7.14 -37.01 -23.31
C ILE A 265 6.35 -37.19 -22.02
N THR A 266 5.03 -37.35 -22.10
CA THR A 266 4.12 -37.39 -20.93
C THR A 266 4.39 -38.53 -19.97
N GLY A 267 4.98 -39.63 -20.46
CA GLY A 267 5.41 -40.78 -19.66
C GLY A 267 6.63 -40.54 -18.78
N ARG A 268 7.48 -39.53 -19.13
CA ARG A 268 8.74 -39.27 -18.44
C ARG A 268 8.50 -38.60 -17.06
N VAL A 269 9.26 -39.05 -16.08
CA VAL A 269 9.19 -38.48 -14.71
C VAL A 269 9.50 -36.99 -14.69
N THR A 270 10.49 -36.55 -15.47
CA THR A 270 10.87 -35.11 -15.59
C THR A 270 9.70 -34.25 -16.04
N TYR A 271 8.96 -34.69 -17.10
CA TYR A 271 7.77 -33.99 -17.56
C TYR A 271 6.70 -33.90 -16.47
N GLN A 272 6.43 -35.00 -15.77
CA GLN A 272 5.43 -35.10 -14.71
C GLN A 272 5.75 -34.10 -13.56
N VAL A 273 7.03 -34.08 -13.12
CA VAL A 273 7.48 -33.18 -12.04
C VAL A 273 7.43 -31.74 -12.48
N VAL A 274 7.92 -31.38 -13.67
CA VAL A 274 7.90 -30.01 -14.19
C VAL A 274 6.47 -29.51 -14.36
N SER A 275 5.57 -30.34 -14.89
CA SER A 275 4.15 -29.96 -15.05
C SER A 275 3.45 -29.82 -13.70
N LEU A 276 3.74 -30.67 -12.73
CA LEU A 276 3.23 -30.58 -11.37
C LEU A 276 3.69 -29.25 -10.69
N VAL A 277 4.98 -28.95 -10.74
CA VAL A 277 5.56 -27.71 -10.20
C VAL A 277 4.94 -26.49 -10.87
N PHE A 278 4.77 -26.53 -12.18
CA PHE A 278 4.11 -25.48 -12.95
C PHE A 278 2.69 -25.19 -12.44
N LEU A 279 1.85 -26.23 -12.27
CA LEU A 279 0.48 -26.09 -11.77
C LEU A 279 0.44 -25.54 -10.34
N ILE A 280 1.33 -26.01 -9.45
CA ILE A 280 1.45 -25.50 -8.08
C ILE A 280 1.87 -24.02 -8.08
N LEU A 281 2.85 -23.63 -8.91
CA LEU A 281 3.27 -22.24 -9.04
C LEU A 281 2.12 -21.34 -9.52
N MET A 282 1.32 -21.80 -10.49
CA MET A 282 0.14 -21.05 -10.95
C MET A 282 -0.89 -20.85 -9.83
N ALA A 283 -1.15 -21.88 -9.02
CA ALA A 283 -2.04 -21.80 -7.86
C ALA A 283 -1.50 -20.85 -6.78
N ILE A 284 -0.18 -20.85 -6.52
CA ILE A 284 0.48 -19.92 -5.59
C ILE A 284 0.37 -18.49 -6.10
N ILE A 285 0.68 -18.23 -7.37
CA ILE A 285 0.59 -16.90 -7.98
C ILE A 285 -0.84 -16.36 -7.89
N TYR A 286 -1.85 -17.19 -8.17
CA TYR A 286 -3.24 -16.82 -8.00
C TYR A 286 -3.55 -16.40 -6.55
N THR A 287 -3.17 -17.24 -5.58
CA THR A 287 -3.43 -17.00 -4.15
C THR A 287 -2.72 -15.74 -3.65
N VAL A 288 -1.44 -15.56 -4.00
CA VAL A 288 -0.64 -14.38 -3.62
C VAL A 288 -1.21 -13.12 -4.24
N SER A 289 -1.59 -13.16 -5.53
CA SER A 289 -2.19 -12.00 -6.20
C SER A 289 -3.52 -11.62 -5.57
N GLN A 290 -4.41 -12.57 -5.26
CA GLN A 290 -5.66 -12.28 -4.56
C GLN A 290 -5.41 -11.65 -3.19
N THR A 291 -4.45 -12.16 -2.44
CA THR A 291 -4.10 -11.63 -1.11
C THR A 291 -3.48 -10.23 -1.18
N LYS A 292 -2.57 -9.99 -2.12
CA LYS A 292 -1.92 -8.69 -2.32
C LYS A 292 -2.87 -7.62 -2.87
N LEU A 293 -3.84 -8.03 -3.70
CA LEU A 293 -4.88 -7.17 -4.24
C LEU A 293 -6.02 -6.88 -3.25
N THR A 294 -6.00 -7.51 -2.06
CA THR A 294 -6.97 -7.26 -0.99
C THR A 294 -6.30 -6.38 0.05
N GLY A 295 -6.52 -5.07 -0.02
CA GLY A 295 -6.04 -4.10 0.97
C GLY A 295 -7.21 -3.29 1.53
N SER A 296 -6.98 -2.55 2.61
CA SER A 296 -7.94 -1.56 3.11
C SER A 296 -8.18 -0.48 2.06
N TRP A 297 -9.44 -0.05 1.93
CA TRP A 297 -9.82 1.07 1.06
C TRP A 297 -9.86 2.39 1.82
N LEU A 298 -9.91 2.32 3.14
CA LEU A 298 -9.92 3.48 4.03
C LEU A 298 -8.52 4.07 4.22
N ASP A 299 -7.51 3.19 4.28
CA ASP A 299 -6.13 3.66 4.32
C ASP A 299 -5.75 4.14 2.92
N ASN A 300 -5.20 5.33 2.84
CA ASN A 300 -4.58 5.86 1.62
C ASN A 300 -3.37 4.98 1.24
N GLY A 301 -3.66 3.77 0.71
CA GLY A 301 -2.65 2.80 0.32
C GLY A 301 -1.66 3.44 -0.65
N GLY A 302 -0.41 3.56 -0.24
CA GLY A 302 0.64 4.13 -1.06
C GLY A 302 1.52 5.17 -0.36
N ILE A 303 1.23 5.53 0.89
CA ILE A 303 2.19 6.27 1.72
C ILE A 303 3.20 5.25 2.25
N ARG A 304 4.46 5.49 1.94
CA ARG A 304 5.56 4.68 2.44
C ARG A 304 5.68 4.85 3.95
N SER A 305 6.20 3.82 4.63
CA SER A 305 6.41 3.91 6.06
C SER A 305 7.42 5.02 6.39
N ASP A 306 7.21 5.72 7.51
CA ASP A 306 8.10 6.80 7.96
C ASP A 306 9.56 6.36 8.02
N LYS A 307 9.81 5.11 8.45
CA LYS A 307 11.17 4.53 8.49
C LYS A 307 11.83 4.48 7.10
N GLU A 308 11.07 4.19 6.06
CA GLU A 308 11.58 4.15 4.68
C GLU A 308 11.80 5.56 4.13
N ILE A 309 10.91 6.49 4.44
CA ILE A 309 11.04 7.91 4.05
C ILE A 309 12.28 8.51 4.70
N ILE A 310 12.45 8.35 6.01
CA ILE A 310 13.62 8.83 6.76
C ILE A 310 14.91 8.22 6.21
N LYS A 311 14.91 6.93 5.88
CA LYS A 311 16.06 6.25 5.28
C LYS A 311 16.44 6.85 3.92
N ASP A 312 15.46 7.07 3.02
CA ASP A 312 15.72 7.65 1.70
C ASP A 312 16.13 9.13 1.82
N TYR A 313 15.50 9.88 2.77
CA TYR A 313 15.88 11.27 3.06
C TYR A 313 17.33 11.37 3.57
N ARG A 314 17.69 10.55 4.56
CA ARG A 314 19.06 10.49 5.08
C ARG A 314 20.06 10.10 3.98
N TYR A 315 19.70 9.11 3.16
CA TYR A 315 20.56 8.69 2.04
C TYR A 315 20.72 9.80 1.00
N TYR A 316 19.67 10.55 0.69
CA TYR A 316 19.71 11.68 -0.25
C TYR A 316 20.55 12.84 0.28
N THR A 317 20.35 13.24 1.54
CA THR A 317 21.02 14.40 2.17
C THR A 317 22.50 14.16 2.41
N TYR A 318 22.88 12.95 2.87
CA TYR A 318 24.27 12.61 3.22
C TYR A 318 24.96 11.75 2.16
N PHE A 319 24.52 11.86 0.90
CA PHE A 319 25.08 11.04 -0.17
C PHE A 319 26.53 11.44 -0.51
N ASP A 320 27.46 10.53 -0.25
CA ASP A 320 28.86 10.63 -0.71
C ASP A 320 29.16 9.55 -1.76
N TYR A 321 29.31 9.99 -3.01
CA TYR A 321 29.57 9.09 -4.14
C TYR A 321 30.84 8.26 -3.97
N LYS A 322 31.92 8.85 -3.43
CA LYS A 322 33.21 8.14 -3.27
C LYS A 322 33.08 7.03 -2.23
N ARG A 323 32.43 7.29 -1.12
CA ARG A 323 32.20 6.32 -0.04
C ARG A 323 31.34 5.15 -0.50
N GLU A 324 30.23 5.41 -1.18
CA GLU A 324 29.33 4.39 -1.73
C GLU A 324 29.98 3.57 -2.84
N LEU A 325 30.79 4.21 -3.70
CA LEU A 325 31.56 3.51 -4.74
C LEU A 325 32.57 2.56 -4.13
N MET A 326 33.33 2.99 -3.10
CA MET A 326 34.30 2.13 -2.40
C MET A 326 33.61 0.91 -1.76
N GLY A 327 32.41 1.07 -1.18
CA GLY A 327 31.63 -0.05 -0.65
C GLY A 327 31.29 -1.09 -1.72
N ASN A 328 30.99 -0.65 -2.94
CA ASN A 328 30.64 -1.55 -4.05
C ASN A 328 31.87 -2.06 -4.83
N LEU A 329 33.03 -1.43 -4.68
CA LEU A 329 34.25 -1.74 -5.45
C LEU A 329 34.69 -3.19 -5.23
N VAL A 330 34.52 -3.73 -4.04
CA VAL A 330 34.84 -5.12 -3.72
C VAL A 330 34.03 -6.07 -4.63
N PHE A 331 32.74 -5.87 -4.77
CA PHE A 331 31.91 -6.68 -5.64
C PHE A 331 32.26 -6.49 -7.13
N VAL A 332 32.54 -5.26 -7.55
CA VAL A 332 32.97 -4.97 -8.92
C VAL A 332 34.24 -5.74 -9.26
N VAL A 333 35.24 -5.72 -8.37
CA VAL A 333 36.52 -6.45 -8.56
C VAL A 333 36.29 -7.96 -8.56
N ILE A 334 35.50 -8.50 -7.64
CA ILE A 334 35.17 -9.93 -7.60
C ILE A 334 34.55 -10.37 -8.94
N PHE A 335 33.56 -9.66 -9.45
CA PHE A 335 32.91 -10.05 -10.73
C PHE A 335 33.85 -9.86 -11.92
N LEU A 336 34.78 -8.89 -11.91
CA LEU A 336 35.80 -8.77 -12.93
C LEU A 336 36.80 -9.95 -12.89
N ILE A 337 37.21 -10.40 -11.70
CA ILE A 337 38.08 -11.56 -11.55
C ILE A 337 37.39 -12.81 -12.07
N ILE A 338 36.11 -13.04 -11.68
CA ILE A 338 35.34 -14.19 -12.16
C ILE A 338 35.20 -14.14 -13.69
N ALA A 339 34.91 -12.97 -14.26
CA ALA A 339 34.84 -12.79 -15.71
C ALA A 339 36.18 -13.15 -16.40
N ALA A 340 37.30 -12.71 -15.84
CA ALA A 340 38.64 -13.02 -16.36
C ALA A 340 38.96 -14.53 -16.26
N VAL A 341 38.65 -15.17 -15.13
CA VAL A 341 38.80 -16.62 -14.95
C VAL A 341 37.99 -17.40 -15.97
N CYS A 342 36.70 -17.05 -16.14
CA CYS A 342 35.83 -17.69 -17.15
C CYS A 342 36.37 -17.48 -18.58
N PHE A 343 36.93 -16.32 -18.88
CA PHE A 343 37.45 -16.01 -20.21
C PHE A 343 38.77 -16.73 -20.54
N PHE A 344 39.74 -16.77 -19.60
CA PHE A 344 41.09 -17.27 -19.84
C PHE A 344 41.26 -18.76 -19.46
N LEU A 345 40.62 -19.22 -18.36
CA LEU A 345 40.85 -20.58 -17.85
C LEU A 345 39.80 -21.61 -18.30
N ILE A 346 38.58 -21.17 -18.68
CA ILE A 346 37.49 -22.10 -19.00
C ILE A 346 36.96 -21.83 -20.42
N PRO A 347 37.55 -22.42 -21.48
CA PRO A 347 37.17 -22.09 -22.87
C PRO A 347 35.67 -22.34 -23.17
N LYS A 348 35.03 -23.33 -22.51
CA LYS A 348 33.61 -23.67 -22.65
C LYS A 348 32.67 -22.62 -21.99
N ALA A 349 33.19 -21.80 -21.05
CA ALA A 349 32.44 -20.78 -20.32
C ALA A 349 32.70 -19.35 -20.83
N LYS A 350 33.40 -19.17 -21.96
CA LYS A 350 33.75 -17.87 -22.52
C LYS A 350 32.55 -16.94 -22.72
N ASN A 351 31.42 -17.48 -23.12
CA ASN A 351 30.17 -16.69 -23.28
C ASN A 351 29.59 -16.21 -21.95
N MET A 352 29.83 -16.89 -20.84
CA MET A 352 29.39 -16.47 -19.50
C MET A 352 30.21 -15.29 -18.97
N SER A 353 31.43 -15.09 -19.44
CA SER A 353 32.29 -13.95 -19.09
C SER A 353 31.59 -12.62 -19.36
N TYR A 354 30.89 -12.49 -20.51
CA TYR A 354 30.13 -11.27 -20.83
C TYR A 354 29.03 -10.97 -19.82
N CYS A 355 28.34 -11.98 -19.29
CA CYS A 355 27.34 -11.80 -18.25
C CYS A 355 27.95 -11.21 -16.96
N PHE A 356 29.09 -11.71 -16.52
CA PHE A 356 29.79 -11.18 -15.34
C PHE A 356 30.32 -9.77 -15.55
N LEU A 357 30.75 -9.40 -16.75
CA LEU A 357 31.12 -8.02 -17.10
C LEU A 357 29.91 -7.08 -17.00
N ILE A 358 28.74 -7.49 -17.50
CA ILE A 358 27.49 -6.70 -17.39
C ILE A 358 27.11 -6.53 -15.91
N ILE A 359 27.21 -7.58 -15.10
CA ILE A 359 26.92 -7.52 -13.67
C ILE A 359 27.89 -6.57 -12.96
N SER A 360 29.19 -6.65 -13.25
CA SER A 360 30.20 -5.75 -12.70
C SER A 360 29.90 -4.28 -13.03
N PHE A 361 29.57 -3.98 -14.29
CA PHE A 361 29.17 -2.64 -14.72
C PHE A 361 27.88 -2.16 -14.02
N ALA A 362 26.92 -3.06 -13.81
CA ALA A 362 25.68 -2.76 -13.08
C ALA A 362 25.98 -2.37 -11.61
N TYR A 363 26.90 -3.06 -10.93
CA TYR A 363 27.34 -2.72 -9.57
C TYR A 363 28.12 -1.40 -9.51
N ALA A 364 28.97 -1.11 -10.49
CA ALA A 364 29.69 0.15 -10.57
C ALA A 364 28.77 1.37 -10.70
N THR A 365 27.64 1.22 -11.43
CA THR A 365 26.64 2.29 -11.63
C THR A 365 25.57 2.36 -10.53
N MET A 366 25.53 1.38 -9.62
CA MET A 366 24.49 1.23 -8.59
C MET A 366 24.36 2.44 -7.66
N PRO A 367 25.45 3.11 -7.17
CA PRO A 367 25.32 4.27 -6.29
C PRO A 367 24.55 5.43 -6.93
N LYS A 368 24.88 5.77 -8.18
CA LYS A 368 24.18 6.83 -8.93
C LYS A 368 22.70 6.50 -9.16
N ARG A 369 22.41 5.22 -9.45
CA ARG A 369 21.01 4.76 -9.63
C ARG A 369 20.24 4.83 -8.32
N LYS A 370 20.82 4.39 -7.20
CA LYS A 370 20.21 4.46 -5.86
C LYS A 370 19.91 5.90 -5.47
N TYR A 371 20.86 6.82 -5.65
CA TYR A 371 20.67 8.24 -5.37
C TYR A 371 19.51 8.84 -6.17
N LYS A 372 19.52 8.63 -7.50
CA LYS A 372 18.44 9.11 -8.39
C LYS A 372 17.08 8.51 -8.02
N LEU A 373 17.08 7.23 -7.64
CA LEU A 373 15.87 6.55 -7.23
C LEU A 373 15.33 7.07 -5.88
N ALA A 374 16.21 7.31 -4.90
CA ALA A 374 15.86 7.90 -3.61
C ALA A 374 15.24 9.29 -3.81
N LYS A 375 15.91 10.16 -4.60
CA LYS A 375 15.36 11.48 -4.96
C LYS A 375 13.97 11.38 -5.60
N LYS A 376 13.81 10.53 -6.62
CA LYS A 376 12.52 10.35 -7.31
C LYS A 376 11.42 9.82 -6.39
N ARG A 377 11.77 8.94 -5.43
CA ARG A 377 10.81 8.46 -4.43
C ARG A 377 10.37 9.56 -3.48
N LEU A 378 11.31 10.39 -3.00
CA LEU A 378 10.99 11.54 -2.16
C LEU A 378 10.12 12.57 -2.91
N GLU A 379 10.44 12.87 -4.16
CA GLU A 379 9.62 13.73 -5.03
C GLU A 379 8.19 13.19 -5.16
N SER A 380 8.06 11.89 -5.41
CA SER A 380 6.74 11.22 -5.49
C SER A 380 6.00 11.27 -4.15
N ASP A 381 6.69 11.05 -3.03
CA ASP A 381 6.08 11.11 -1.69
C ASP A 381 5.62 12.55 -1.37
N ILE A 382 6.43 13.56 -1.68
CA ILE A 382 6.06 14.97 -1.54
C ILE A 382 4.82 15.30 -2.39
N GLN A 383 4.80 14.91 -3.67
CA GLN A 383 3.64 15.14 -4.55
C GLN A 383 2.34 14.53 -4.01
N LYS A 384 2.45 13.40 -3.31
CA LYS A 384 1.29 12.69 -2.74
C LYS A 384 0.73 13.34 -1.49
N VAL A 385 1.59 13.93 -0.64
CA VAL A 385 1.17 14.43 0.68
C VAL A 385 1.05 15.95 0.74
N PHE A 386 1.76 16.66 -0.13
CA PHE A 386 1.76 18.12 -0.16
C PHE A 386 0.36 18.73 -0.31
N PRO A 387 -0.53 18.20 -1.16
CA PRO A 387 -1.87 18.78 -1.31
C PRO A 387 -2.70 18.69 -0.02
N SER A 388 -2.59 17.62 0.76
CA SER A 388 -3.31 17.50 2.03
C SER A 388 -2.79 18.50 3.06
N TRP A 389 -1.47 18.62 3.19
CA TRP A 389 -0.84 19.62 4.05
C TRP A 389 -1.19 21.05 3.63
N LEU A 390 -1.15 21.34 2.33
CA LEU A 390 -1.51 22.65 1.79
C LEU A 390 -2.96 23.05 2.13
N ARG A 391 -3.89 22.09 2.07
CA ARG A 391 -5.28 22.32 2.46
C ARG A 391 -5.39 22.66 3.96
N ASP A 392 -4.71 21.89 4.81
CA ASP A 392 -4.75 22.11 6.26
C ASP A 392 -4.19 23.48 6.64
N VAL A 393 -3.12 23.93 5.97
CA VAL A 393 -2.60 25.29 6.10
C VAL A 393 -3.60 26.32 5.57
N ALA A 394 -4.22 26.10 4.40
CA ALA A 394 -5.19 27.01 3.81
C ALA A 394 -6.44 27.21 4.71
N ILE A 395 -6.91 26.16 5.36
CA ILE A 395 -7.99 26.24 6.36
C ILE A 395 -7.54 27.09 7.57
N SER A 396 -6.32 26.89 8.05
CA SER A 396 -5.76 27.66 9.17
C SER A 396 -5.59 29.16 8.83
N LEU A 397 -5.32 29.48 7.56
CA LEU A 397 -5.19 30.87 7.09
C LEU A 397 -6.48 31.69 7.17
N GLN A 398 -7.65 31.05 7.30
CA GLN A 398 -8.91 31.78 7.50
C GLN A 398 -8.96 32.51 8.84
N THR A 399 -8.20 32.03 9.84
CA THR A 399 -8.21 32.54 11.20
C THR A 399 -6.84 33.03 11.70
N SER A 400 -5.76 32.79 10.95
CA SER A 400 -4.39 33.10 11.38
C SER A 400 -3.51 33.64 10.24
N THR A 401 -2.37 34.25 10.59
CA THR A 401 -1.37 34.70 9.61
C THR A 401 -0.65 33.48 8.98
N VAL A 402 0.02 33.72 7.84
CA VAL A 402 0.73 32.65 7.10
C VAL A 402 1.78 31.95 7.96
N GLN A 403 2.58 32.72 8.71
CA GLN A 403 3.61 32.18 9.58
C GLN A 403 3.00 31.32 10.69
N VAL A 404 1.95 31.79 11.37
CA VAL A 404 1.26 31.06 12.44
C VAL A 404 0.61 29.79 11.91
N ALA A 405 -0.02 29.86 10.73
CA ALA A 405 -0.64 28.69 10.08
C ALA A 405 0.40 27.60 9.77
N ILE A 406 1.60 27.97 9.29
CA ILE A 406 2.68 27.03 9.00
C ILE A 406 3.26 26.43 10.28
N ILE A 407 3.51 27.25 11.32
CA ILE A 407 4.00 26.75 12.62
C ILE A 407 3.02 25.74 13.21
N ASN A 408 1.72 26.07 13.24
CA ASN A 408 0.68 25.19 13.77
C ASN A 408 0.51 23.90 12.95
N SER A 409 0.88 23.92 11.66
CA SER A 409 0.82 22.75 10.80
C SER A 409 1.95 21.73 11.03
N PHE A 410 3.05 22.13 11.73
CA PHE A 410 4.26 21.33 11.84
C PHE A 410 4.05 19.98 12.51
N ASP A 411 3.32 19.92 13.61
CA ASP A 411 3.10 18.69 14.37
C ASP A 411 2.33 17.64 13.54
N LYS A 412 1.31 18.10 12.80
CA LYS A 412 0.48 17.26 11.92
C LYS A 412 1.10 17.04 10.53
N ALA A 413 2.22 17.69 10.22
CA ALA A 413 2.84 17.60 8.90
C ALA A 413 3.37 16.19 8.60
N PRO A 414 3.21 15.72 7.34
CA PRO A 414 3.79 14.46 6.89
C PRO A 414 5.32 14.41 7.07
N THR A 415 5.85 13.26 7.44
CA THR A 415 7.28 13.06 7.77
C THR A 415 8.23 13.55 6.67
N VAL A 416 7.84 13.41 5.40
CA VAL A 416 8.68 13.86 4.26
C VAL A 416 8.78 15.38 4.17
N LEU A 417 7.79 16.13 4.67
CA LEU A 417 7.77 17.60 4.64
C LEU A 417 8.40 18.24 5.88
N LYS A 418 8.41 17.54 7.03
CA LYS A 418 8.89 18.09 8.30
C LYS A 418 10.25 18.78 8.23
N PRO A 419 11.30 18.21 7.59
CA PRO A 419 12.59 18.89 7.50
C PRO A 419 12.56 20.22 6.75
N ALA A 420 11.78 20.27 5.66
CA ALA A 420 11.64 21.51 4.88
C ALA A 420 10.81 22.57 5.59
N ILE A 421 9.73 22.15 6.29
CA ILE A 421 8.90 23.04 7.10
C ILE A 421 9.72 23.61 8.27
N GLN A 422 10.51 22.77 8.95
CA GLN A 422 11.40 23.22 10.03
C GLN A 422 12.41 24.26 9.55
N GLN A 423 13.00 24.01 8.39
CA GLN A 423 13.92 24.98 7.77
C GLN A 423 13.20 26.30 7.47
N LEU A 424 11.99 26.25 6.90
CA LEU A 424 11.17 27.43 6.59
C LEU A 424 10.82 28.22 7.86
N ILE A 425 10.45 27.53 8.95
CA ILE A 425 10.17 28.17 10.25
C ILE A 425 11.41 28.86 10.80
N ASN A 426 12.57 28.24 10.72
CA ASN A 426 13.82 28.84 11.19
C ASN A 426 14.19 30.09 10.36
N GLU A 427 14.03 30.02 9.03
CA GLU A 427 14.31 31.16 8.14
C GLU A 427 13.32 32.33 8.40
N PHE A 428 12.06 32.07 8.76
CA PHE A 428 11.10 33.12 9.16
C PHE A 428 11.47 33.83 10.47
N GLN A 429 12.21 33.18 11.38
CA GLN A 429 12.67 33.82 12.61
C GLN A 429 13.80 34.83 12.36
N GLU A 430 14.54 34.67 11.25
CA GLU A 430 15.61 35.59 10.86
C GLU A 430 15.06 36.80 10.13
N ASP A 431 14.20 36.62 9.12
CA ASP A 431 13.54 37.70 8.37
C ASP A 431 12.14 37.23 7.88
N PRO A 432 11.05 37.67 8.54
CA PRO A 432 9.69 37.26 8.22
C PRO A 432 9.17 37.75 6.87
N ASP A 433 9.72 38.86 6.34
CA ASP A 433 9.23 39.53 5.12
C ASP A 433 10.06 39.20 3.88
N ASP A 434 11.15 38.44 4.03
CA ASP A 434 12.00 38.03 2.89
C ASP A 434 11.33 36.97 2.03
N ILE A 435 11.52 37.09 0.72
CA ILE A 435 11.11 36.08 -0.28
C ILE A 435 12.04 34.86 -0.33
N GLY A 436 13.24 34.98 0.23
CA GLY A 436 14.27 33.92 0.23
C GLY A 436 13.79 32.60 0.80
N PRO A 437 13.20 32.56 2.01
CA PRO A 437 12.64 31.36 2.62
C PRO A 437 11.65 30.62 1.70
N TRP A 438 10.78 31.36 1.05
CA TRP A 438 9.80 30.81 0.12
C TRP A 438 10.42 30.22 -1.16
N ASN A 439 11.49 30.82 -1.65
CA ASN A 439 12.22 30.32 -2.81
C ASN A 439 13.08 29.08 -2.47
N ASN A 440 13.52 28.97 -1.22
CA ASN A 440 14.32 27.86 -0.72
C ASN A 440 13.46 26.65 -0.35
N PHE A 441 12.18 26.85 -0.01
CA PHE A 441 11.28 25.78 0.41
C PHE A 441 11.16 24.69 -0.67
N LEU A 442 11.63 23.49 -0.35
CA LEU A 442 11.64 22.32 -1.24
C LEU A 442 12.31 22.56 -2.61
N LYS A 443 13.28 23.48 -2.69
CA LYS A 443 13.98 23.89 -3.91
C LYS A 443 14.64 22.73 -4.66
N ASP A 444 15.15 21.74 -3.92
CA ASP A 444 15.88 20.60 -4.46
C ASP A 444 15.01 19.59 -5.18
N TYR A 445 13.69 19.71 -5.01
CA TYR A 445 12.72 18.80 -5.61
C TYR A 445 12.01 19.43 -6.81
N ASP A 446 11.95 18.69 -7.91
CA ASP A 446 11.32 19.18 -9.14
C ASP A 446 9.80 18.90 -9.14
N VAL A 447 9.08 19.66 -8.31
CA VAL A 447 7.62 19.59 -8.19
C VAL A 447 7.01 20.94 -8.55
N PRO A 448 6.53 21.15 -9.80
CA PRO A 448 6.06 22.46 -10.29
C PRO A 448 4.94 23.07 -9.45
N GLN A 449 4.09 22.23 -8.85
CA GLN A 449 2.95 22.65 -8.02
C GLN A 449 3.41 23.35 -6.74
N LEU A 450 4.56 22.95 -6.16
CA LEU A 450 5.14 23.57 -4.98
C LEU A 450 5.47 25.04 -5.22
N LYS A 451 6.12 25.34 -6.34
CA LYS A 451 6.55 26.71 -6.70
C LYS A 451 5.36 27.66 -6.83
N SER A 452 4.21 27.16 -7.27
CA SER A 452 2.99 27.98 -7.37
C SER A 452 2.39 28.26 -5.99
N ALA A 453 2.31 27.24 -5.12
CA ALA A 453 1.76 27.38 -3.78
C ALA A 453 2.61 28.29 -2.88
N THR A 454 3.94 28.16 -2.93
CA THR A 454 4.85 29.02 -2.14
C THR A 454 4.77 30.48 -2.54
N LYS A 455 4.65 30.79 -3.84
CA LYS A 455 4.41 32.16 -4.31
C LYS A 455 3.06 32.72 -3.84
N MET A 456 2.03 31.90 -3.76
CA MET A 456 0.72 32.31 -3.23
C MET A 456 0.80 32.61 -1.74
N PHE A 457 1.49 31.80 -0.95
CA PHE A 457 1.70 32.08 0.49
C PHE A 457 2.42 33.43 0.71
N TYR A 458 3.49 33.67 -0.05
CA TYR A 458 4.17 34.96 -0.01
C TYR A 458 3.23 36.13 -0.36
N SER A 459 2.44 35.97 -1.42
CA SER A 459 1.47 36.96 -1.85
C SER A 459 0.40 37.24 -0.79
N ILE A 460 -0.17 36.20 -0.17
CA ILE A 460 -1.18 36.33 0.90
C ILE A 460 -0.62 37.10 2.09
N ASN A 461 0.65 36.92 2.44
CA ASN A 461 1.28 37.64 3.56
C ASN A 461 1.36 39.16 3.35
N HIS A 462 1.34 39.60 2.09
CA HIS A 462 1.49 41.03 1.73
C HIS A 462 0.18 41.69 1.25
N LEU A 463 -0.95 40.97 1.27
CA LEU A 463 -2.24 41.46 0.81
C LEU A 463 -3.12 41.95 1.95
N GLY A 464 -4.04 42.87 1.64
CA GLY A 464 -5.13 43.23 2.54
C GLY A 464 -6.09 42.06 2.77
N LYS A 465 -6.85 42.10 3.89
CA LYS A 465 -7.68 41.00 4.36
C LYS A 465 -8.66 40.46 3.30
N GLU A 466 -9.30 41.35 2.54
CA GLU A 466 -10.32 40.97 1.54
C GLU A 466 -9.72 40.28 0.30
N ASP A 467 -8.54 40.70 -0.15
CA ASP A 467 -7.84 40.07 -1.28
C ASP A 467 -7.11 38.79 -0.86
N ALA A 468 -6.67 38.72 0.40
CA ALA A 468 -6.12 37.50 0.98
C ALA A 468 -7.17 36.38 1.02
N GLU A 469 -8.43 36.67 1.41
CA GLU A 469 -9.53 35.70 1.44
C GLU A 469 -9.84 35.13 0.03
N LYS A 470 -9.90 36.00 -0.98
CA LYS A 470 -10.07 35.55 -2.39
C LYS A 470 -8.94 34.64 -2.84
N GLN A 471 -7.70 34.95 -2.46
CA GLN A 471 -6.54 34.12 -2.79
C GLN A 471 -6.54 32.79 -2.03
N ILE A 472 -6.94 32.77 -0.77
CA ILE A 472 -7.10 31.53 0.01
C ILE A 472 -8.14 30.61 -0.63
N ASN A 473 -9.29 31.14 -1.02
CA ASN A 473 -10.34 30.38 -1.70
C ASN A 473 -9.85 29.83 -3.05
N SER A 474 -9.13 30.63 -3.85
CA SER A 474 -8.49 30.16 -5.09
C SER A 474 -7.43 29.08 -4.83
N LEU A 475 -6.69 29.17 -3.73
CA LEU A 475 -5.71 28.17 -3.32
C LEU A 475 -6.38 26.85 -2.94
N ILE A 476 -7.51 26.90 -2.23
CA ILE A 476 -8.30 25.72 -1.87
C ILE A 476 -8.86 25.05 -3.13
N GLU A 477 -9.44 25.80 -4.05
CA GLU A 477 -9.99 25.27 -5.31
C GLU A 477 -8.92 24.60 -6.17
N ARG A 478 -7.78 25.27 -6.38
CA ARG A 478 -6.64 24.69 -7.11
C ARG A 478 -6.04 23.49 -6.40
N ASN A 479 -6.06 23.48 -5.07
CA ASN A 479 -5.57 22.36 -4.29
C ASN A 479 -6.42 21.10 -4.47
N ASN A 480 -7.72 21.21 -4.67
CA ASN A 480 -8.59 20.07 -4.95
C ASN A 480 -8.12 19.31 -6.21
N ILE A 481 -7.67 20.02 -7.25
CA ILE A 481 -7.08 19.42 -8.46
C ILE A 481 -5.75 18.71 -8.13
N LEU A 482 -4.94 19.30 -7.24
CA LEU A 482 -3.66 18.69 -6.82
C LEU A 482 -3.86 17.44 -5.96
N VAL A 483 -4.84 17.45 -5.05
CA VAL A 483 -5.26 16.27 -4.27
C VAL A 483 -5.66 15.15 -5.21
N GLN A 484 -6.51 15.45 -6.20
CA GLN A 484 -6.94 14.48 -7.20
C GLN A 484 -5.73 13.84 -7.90
N LYS A 485 -4.79 14.66 -8.37
CA LYS A 485 -3.59 14.18 -9.06
C LYS A 485 -2.66 13.38 -8.13
N GLY A 486 -2.54 13.78 -6.86
CA GLY A 486 -1.79 13.02 -5.85
C GLY A 486 -2.39 11.64 -5.60
N ASP A 487 -3.71 11.54 -5.50
CA ASP A 487 -4.43 10.28 -5.31
C ASP A 487 -4.37 9.39 -6.57
N GLU A 488 -4.41 9.96 -7.78
CA GLU A 488 -4.19 9.23 -9.03
C GLU A 488 -2.78 8.62 -9.08
N LEU A 489 -1.74 9.39 -8.73
CA LEU A 489 -0.36 8.88 -8.68
C LEU A 489 -0.21 7.75 -7.65
N ARG A 490 -0.84 7.88 -6.47
CA ARG A 490 -0.86 6.79 -5.47
C ARG A 490 -1.50 5.54 -6.02
N ALA A 491 -2.65 5.69 -6.68
CA ALA A 491 -3.38 4.59 -7.29
C ALA A 491 -2.57 3.93 -8.41
N GLU A 492 -1.92 4.71 -9.26
CA GLU A 492 -1.08 4.21 -10.35
C GLU A 492 0.17 3.47 -9.85
N ASP A 493 0.85 3.98 -8.83
CA ASP A 493 2.01 3.30 -8.22
C ASP A 493 1.61 1.96 -7.59
N ALA A 494 0.48 1.93 -6.87
CA ALA A 494 -0.04 0.70 -6.30
C ALA A 494 -0.45 -0.33 -7.38
N LEU A 495 -1.02 0.14 -8.50
CA LEU A 495 -1.41 -0.73 -9.62
C LEU A 495 -0.23 -1.14 -10.49
N SER A 496 0.79 -0.31 -10.66
CA SER A 496 1.97 -0.63 -11.49
C SER A 496 2.74 -1.82 -10.93
N MET A 497 2.92 -1.89 -9.60
CA MET A 497 3.53 -3.05 -8.95
C MET A 497 2.74 -4.34 -9.23
N VAL A 498 1.42 -4.25 -9.28
CA VAL A 498 0.56 -5.41 -9.57
C VAL A 498 0.55 -5.74 -11.06
N GLY A 499 0.74 -4.76 -11.93
CA GLY A 499 0.87 -4.95 -13.38
C GLY A 499 1.96 -5.95 -13.75
N TYR A 500 3.09 -5.93 -13.05
CA TYR A 500 4.16 -6.92 -13.25
C TYR A 500 3.74 -8.35 -12.90
N VAL A 501 2.82 -8.52 -11.95
CA VAL A 501 2.30 -9.85 -11.57
C VAL A 501 1.55 -10.50 -12.72
N VAL A 502 0.96 -9.73 -13.65
CA VAL A 502 0.29 -10.26 -14.86
C VAL A 502 1.28 -10.96 -15.80
N ALA A 503 2.53 -10.48 -15.88
CA ALA A 503 3.54 -11.05 -16.75
C ALA A 503 4.15 -12.36 -16.20
N ILE A 504 4.13 -12.56 -14.87
CA ILE A 504 4.77 -13.73 -14.23
C ILE A 504 4.22 -15.08 -14.75
N PRO A 505 2.89 -15.32 -14.85
CA PRO A 505 2.34 -16.53 -15.42
C PRO A 505 2.86 -16.83 -16.83
N MET A 506 2.96 -15.79 -17.67
CA MET A 506 3.45 -15.93 -19.05
C MET A 506 4.93 -16.31 -19.10
N LEU A 507 5.77 -15.69 -18.26
CA LEU A 507 7.20 -16.03 -18.17
C LEU A 507 7.41 -17.47 -17.70
N ILE A 508 6.67 -17.91 -16.69
CA ILE A 508 6.77 -19.30 -16.20
C ILE A 508 6.27 -20.28 -17.25
N SER A 509 5.20 -19.96 -18.00
CA SER A 509 4.73 -20.81 -19.08
C SER A 509 5.75 -20.91 -20.22
N MET A 510 6.46 -19.82 -20.54
CA MET A 510 7.53 -19.84 -21.53
C MET A 510 8.69 -20.76 -21.10
N ILE A 511 9.09 -20.72 -19.82
CA ILE A 511 10.11 -21.61 -19.28
C ILE A 511 9.62 -23.08 -19.38
N LYS A 512 8.38 -23.33 -19.03
CA LYS A 512 7.78 -24.69 -19.12
C LYS A 512 7.80 -25.19 -20.56
N LEU A 513 7.42 -24.37 -21.54
CA LEU A 513 7.45 -24.73 -22.96
C LEU A 513 8.87 -25.02 -23.46
N LEU A 514 9.87 -24.26 -23.02
CA LEU A 514 11.27 -24.53 -23.36
C LEU A 514 11.73 -25.89 -22.82
N VAL A 515 11.33 -26.26 -21.60
CA VAL A 515 11.63 -27.56 -21.01
C VAL A 515 10.93 -28.67 -21.80
N ASP A 516 9.66 -28.52 -22.15
CA ASP A 516 8.91 -29.52 -22.93
C ASP A 516 9.54 -29.73 -24.32
N MET A 517 9.93 -28.61 -24.98
CA MET A 517 10.61 -28.67 -26.27
C MET A 517 11.97 -29.40 -26.18
N PHE A 518 12.72 -29.13 -25.11
CA PHE A 518 13.98 -29.82 -24.84
C PHE A 518 13.79 -31.33 -24.63
N LEU A 519 12.79 -31.74 -23.85
CA LEU A 519 12.45 -33.15 -23.63
C LEU A 519 12.01 -33.82 -24.93
N MET A 520 11.27 -33.13 -25.79
CA MET A 520 10.84 -33.64 -27.10
C MET A 520 12.03 -33.85 -28.04
N ILE A 521 12.99 -32.90 -28.07
CA ILE A 521 14.23 -33.07 -28.85
C ILE A 521 15.04 -34.26 -28.36
N GLN A 522 15.15 -34.46 -27.03
CA GLN A 522 15.83 -35.66 -26.48
C GLN A 522 15.15 -36.95 -26.90
N GLU A 523 13.81 -37.00 -26.93
CA GLU A 523 13.06 -38.17 -27.40
C GLU A 523 13.35 -38.46 -28.87
N PHE A 524 13.26 -37.41 -29.70
CA PHE A 524 13.55 -37.47 -31.12
C PHE A 524 14.97 -38.01 -31.39
N LEU A 525 15.99 -37.47 -30.72
CA LEU A 525 17.37 -37.93 -30.87
C LEU A 525 17.55 -39.40 -30.39
N GLY A 526 16.83 -39.79 -29.35
CA GLY A 526 16.81 -41.16 -28.85
C GLY A 526 16.27 -42.14 -29.90
N ILE A 527 15.17 -41.82 -30.57
CA ILE A 527 14.56 -42.61 -31.63
C ILE A 527 15.47 -42.70 -32.86
N MET A 528 16.06 -41.56 -33.28
CA MET A 528 17.01 -41.53 -34.40
C MET A 528 18.25 -42.41 -34.15
N ASN A 529 18.80 -42.39 -32.95
CA ASN A 529 19.93 -43.28 -32.58
C ASN A 529 19.53 -44.76 -32.61
N THR A 530 18.31 -45.11 -32.19
CA THR A 530 17.83 -46.50 -32.23
C THR A 530 17.65 -47.01 -33.67
N ILE A 531 17.17 -46.13 -34.55
CA ILE A 531 17.02 -46.44 -36.00
C ILE A 531 18.39 -46.64 -36.66
N ASN A 532 19.38 -45.77 -36.37
CA ASN A 532 20.74 -45.86 -36.90
C ASN A 532 21.52 -47.09 -36.40
N ILE A 533 21.16 -47.67 -35.26
CA ILE A 533 21.79 -48.89 -34.74
C ILE A 533 21.12 -50.16 -35.34
N SER A 534 19.88 -50.01 -35.85
CA SER A 534 19.13 -51.13 -36.47
C SER A 534 19.33 -51.27 -37.99
N LEU A 535 20.02 -50.30 -38.62
CA LEU A 535 20.52 -50.37 -40.01
C LEU A 535 22.01 -50.77 -40.03
#